data_b1023aa8b225435ab108370d3684e025
#
_entry.id   b1023aa8b225435ab108370d3684e025
#
_cell.length_a   1.000
_cell.length_b   1.000
_cell.length_c   1.000
_cell.angle_alpha   90.00
_cell.angle_beta   90.00
_cell.angle_gamma   90.00
#
_symmetry.space_group_name_H-M   'P 1'
#
loop_
_entity.id
_entity.type
_entity.pdbx_description
1 polymer ?
#
loop_
_entity_poly.entity_id
_entity_poly.type
_entity_poly.pdbx_seq_one_letter_code
_entity_poly.pdbx_strand_id
1 'polypeptide(L)'
;LLLMFMALAGLLFFSSLTGDHVIAVIKQDGQVVERIDLDRIKEPRTITVTGSYHNNIKVEPHRIRFEKSDCPEQICVNTGWLSDYGDIAVCLPNRTVIAIEKE
;
A
#
# COMPACT_ATOMS: atom_id res chain seq x y z
N LEU A 1 -28.39 31.34 -14.34
CA LEU A 1 -27.95 31.41 -12.93
C LEU A 1 -28.14 30.08 -12.20
N LEU A 2 -29.31 29.45 -12.37
CA LEU A 2 -29.57 28.13 -11.78
C LEU A 2 -28.69 27.04 -12.38
N LEU A 3 -28.42 27.10 -13.68
CA LEU A 3 -27.55 26.14 -14.37
C LEU A 3 -26.10 26.21 -13.89
N MET A 4 -25.61 27.39 -13.61
CA MET A 4 -24.25 27.56 -13.05
C MET A 4 -24.14 26.99 -11.65
N PHE A 5 -25.16 27.13 -10.85
CA PHE A 5 -25.19 26.61 -9.49
C PHE A 5 -25.18 25.07 -9.47
N MET A 6 -25.94 24.46 -10.36
CA MET A 6 -25.97 22.99 -10.46
C MET A 6 -24.65 22.40 -10.95
N ALA A 7 -23.97 23.10 -11.88
CA ALA A 7 -22.67 22.67 -12.37
C ALA A 7 -21.61 22.74 -11.27
N LEU A 8 -21.63 23.76 -10.44
CA LEU A 8 -20.70 23.91 -9.34
C LEU A 8 -20.91 22.85 -8.26
N ALA A 9 -22.15 22.57 -7.93
CA ALA A 9 -22.51 21.52 -6.97
C ALA A 9 -22.07 20.14 -7.48
N GLY A 10 -22.22 19.89 -8.77
CA GLY A 10 -21.78 18.65 -9.39
C GLY A 10 -20.27 18.48 -9.34
N LEU A 11 -19.52 19.54 -9.56
CA LEU A 11 -18.07 19.50 -9.48
C LEU A 11 -17.57 19.21 -8.06
N LEU A 12 -18.17 19.85 -7.07
CA LEU A 12 -17.82 19.62 -5.67
C LEU A 12 -18.17 18.20 -5.22
N PHE A 13 -19.30 17.69 -5.66
CA PHE A 13 -19.72 16.32 -5.36
C PHE A 13 -18.77 15.30 -5.99
N PHE A 14 -18.36 15.54 -7.22
CA PHE A 14 -17.43 14.66 -7.93
C PHE A 14 -16.06 14.65 -7.23
N SER A 15 -15.59 15.79 -6.76
CA SER A 15 -14.32 15.88 -6.03
C SER A 15 -14.34 15.08 -4.73
N SER A 16 -15.46 15.04 -4.04
CA SER A 16 -15.59 14.28 -2.80
C SER A 16 -15.72 12.77 -3.04
N LEU A 17 -16.17 12.36 -4.23
CA LEU A 17 -16.25 10.94 -4.60
C LEU A 17 -14.89 10.36 -4.99
N THR A 18 -13.95 11.18 -5.41
CA THR A 18 -12.58 10.76 -5.71
C THR A 18 -11.73 10.71 -4.45
N GLY A 19 -12.33 10.32 -3.31
CA GLY A 19 -11.60 10.10 -2.08
C GLY A 19 -10.44 9.15 -2.31
N ASP A 20 -9.24 9.60 -1.97
CA ASP A 20 -8.01 8.88 -2.26
C ASP A 20 -7.83 7.75 -1.25
N HIS A 21 -8.29 6.57 -1.62
CA HIS A 21 -7.93 5.36 -0.88
C HIS A 21 -6.52 4.96 -1.27
N VAL A 22 -5.71 4.70 -0.26
CA VAL A 22 -4.34 4.28 -0.44
C VAL A 22 -4.30 2.76 -0.39
N ILE A 23 -3.80 2.16 -1.46
CA ILE A 23 -3.77 0.71 -1.62
C ILE A 23 -2.33 0.24 -1.56
N ALA A 24 -2.03 -0.70 -0.66
CA ALA A 24 -0.74 -1.37 -0.64
C ALA A 24 -0.81 -2.58 -1.58
N VAL A 25 0.07 -2.61 -2.56
CA VAL A 25 0.17 -3.71 -3.52
C VAL A 25 1.43 -4.49 -3.22
N ILE A 26 1.27 -5.77 -2.90
CA ILE A 26 2.39 -6.67 -2.63
C ILE A 26 2.60 -7.52 -3.87
N LYS A 27 3.79 -7.44 -4.44
CA LYS A 27 4.18 -8.22 -5.63
C LYS A 27 5.35 -9.12 -5.30
N GLN A 28 5.35 -10.31 -5.89
CA GLN A 28 6.47 -11.24 -5.83
C GLN A 28 6.73 -11.75 -7.24
N ASP A 29 7.97 -11.63 -7.70
CA ASP A 29 8.37 -12.01 -9.05
C ASP A 29 7.50 -11.34 -10.14
N GLY A 30 7.12 -10.09 -9.92
CA GLY A 30 6.31 -9.32 -10.85
C GLY A 30 4.82 -9.61 -10.81
N GLN A 31 4.37 -10.53 -9.97
CA GLN A 31 2.96 -10.89 -9.86
C GLN A 31 2.37 -10.35 -8.55
N VAL A 32 1.15 -9.85 -8.64
CA VAL A 32 0.45 -9.35 -7.46
C VAL A 32 0.07 -10.52 -6.56
N VAL A 33 0.59 -10.50 -5.34
CA VAL A 33 0.26 -11.47 -4.31
C VAL A 33 -0.99 -11.04 -3.55
N GLU A 34 -1.05 -9.75 -3.18
CA GLU A 34 -2.17 -9.21 -2.43
C GLU A 34 -2.28 -7.70 -2.64
N ARG A 35 -3.51 -7.22 -2.60
CA ARG A 35 -3.82 -5.78 -2.60
C ARG A 35 -4.59 -5.48 -1.32
N ILE A 36 -4.16 -4.46 -0.60
CA ILE A 36 -4.71 -4.13 0.71
C ILE A 36 -5.12 -2.66 0.70
N ASP A 37 -6.40 -2.39 0.97
CA ASP A 37 -6.86 -1.03 1.19
C ASP A 37 -6.50 -0.63 2.63
N LEU A 38 -5.46 0.18 2.78
CA LEU A 38 -4.95 0.59 4.09
C LEU A 38 -5.97 1.41 4.87
N ASP A 39 -6.88 2.09 4.19
CA ASP A 39 -7.91 2.88 4.84
C ASP A 39 -9.03 2.02 5.45
N ARG A 40 -9.12 0.76 5.06
CA ARG A 40 -10.10 -0.20 5.59
C ARG A 40 -9.54 -1.11 6.66
N ILE A 41 -8.25 -1.04 6.92
CA ILE A 41 -7.62 -1.86 7.97
C ILE A 41 -8.03 -1.30 9.34
N LYS A 42 -8.61 -2.13 10.17
CA LYS A 42 -9.04 -1.75 11.51
C LYS A 42 -8.14 -2.32 12.59
N GLU A 43 -7.54 -3.47 12.33
CA GLU A 43 -6.66 -4.15 13.27
C GLU A 43 -5.34 -4.52 12.60
N PRO A 44 -4.22 -4.50 13.34
CA PRO A 44 -2.95 -4.96 12.79
C PRO A 44 -3.03 -6.40 12.36
N ARG A 45 -2.38 -6.72 11.24
CA ARG A 45 -2.26 -8.09 10.76
C ARG A 45 -0.88 -8.32 10.18
N THR A 46 -0.48 -9.58 10.11
CA THR A 46 0.81 -9.97 9.56
C THR A 46 0.58 -10.87 8.35
N ILE A 47 1.30 -10.58 7.27
CA ILE A 47 1.28 -11.38 6.05
C ILE A 47 2.68 -11.96 5.88
N THR A 48 2.77 -13.27 5.66
CA THR A 48 4.05 -13.92 5.40
C THR A 48 4.17 -14.21 3.92
N VAL A 49 5.27 -13.75 3.32
CA VAL A 49 5.60 -14.02 1.93
C VAL A 49 6.84 -14.89 1.92
N THR A 50 6.72 -16.07 1.33
CA THR A 50 7.82 -17.04 1.26
C THR A 50 8.38 -17.12 -0.15
N GLY A 51 9.69 -17.22 -0.24
CA GLY A 51 10.43 -17.39 -1.48
C GLY A 51 11.82 -17.91 -1.14
N SER A 52 12.87 -17.32 -1.71
CA SER A 52 14.25 -17.63 -1.32
C SER A 52 14.51 -17.27 0.14
N TYR A 53 13.82 -16.27 0.63
CA TYR A 53 13.85 -15.83 2.03
C TYR A 53 12.43 -15.67 2.53
N HIS A 54 12.27 -15.68 3.86
CA HIS A 54 10.98 -15.45 4.49
C HIS A 54 10.84 -13.97 4.86
N ASN A 55 9.74 -13.36 4.45
CA ASN A 55 9.42 -11.98 4.79
C ASN A 55 8.11 -11.92 5.56
N ASN A 56 8.12 -11.23 6.70
CA ASN A 56 6.91 -10.90 7.43
C ASN A 56 6.57 -9.44 7.17
N ILE A 57 5.36 -9.20 6.68
CA ILE A 57 4.85 -7.87 6.38
C ILE A 57 3.81 -7.53 7.42
N LYS A 58 4.00 -6.41 8.11
CA LYS A 58 3.04 -5.93 9.10
C LYS A 58 2.15 -4.87 8.49
N VAL A 59 0.84 -5.06 8.60
CA VAL A 59 -0.16 -4.12 8.12
C VAL A 59 -0.86 -3.53 9.33
N GLU A 60 -0.89 -2.21 9.41
CA GLU A 60 -1.63 -1.46 10.43
C GLU A 60 -2.55 -0.46 9.72
N PRO A 61 -3.51 0.15 10.45
CA PRO A 61 -4.34 1.19 9.84
C PRO A 61 -3.46 2.28 9.21
N HIS A 62 -3.65 2.53 7.93
CA HIS A 62 -3.00 3.55 7.13
C HIS A 62 -1.50 3.38 6.89
N ARG A 63 -0.90 2.22 7.23
CA ARG A 63 0.53 2.00 7.01
C ARG A 63 0.87 0.51 6.89
N ILE A 64 2.01 0.23 6.24
CA ILE A 64 2.49 -1.12 6.00
C ILE A 64 4.02 -1.11 5.99
N ARG A 65 4.65 -2.20 6.40
CA ARG A 65 6.10 -2.35 6.36
C ARG A 65 6.52 -3.81 6.29
N PHE A 66 7.75 -4.04 5.84
CA PHE A 66 8.42 -5.30 6.12
C PHE A 66 8.87 -5.29 7.59
N GLU A 67 8.30 -6.18 8.38
CA GLU A 67 8.62 -6.27 9.81
C GLU A 67 9.87 -7.10 10.04
N LYS A 68 9.97 -8.25 9.37
CA LYS A 68 11.11 -9.16 9.46
C LYS A 68 11.43 -9.74 8.11
N SER A 69 12.70 -10.02 7.88
CA SER A 69 13.17 -10.69 6.69
C SER A 69 14.44 -11.47 7.02
N ASP A 70 14.60 -12.63 6.40
CA ASP A 70 15.84 -13.42 6.49
C ASP A 70 16.92 -12.89 5.54
N CYS A 71 16.61 -11.86 4.80
CA CYS A 71 17.50 -11.23 3.84
C CYS A 71 18.77 -10.72 4.54
N PRO A 72 19.98 -11.01 4.03
CA PRO A 72 21.22 -10.60 4.70
C PRO A 72 21.39 -9.09 4.84
N GLU A 73 20.90 -8.32 3.88
CA GLU A 73 21.12 -6.85 3.87
C GLU A 73 20.05 -6.10 4.64
N GLN A 74 18.89 -6.68 4.87
CA GLN A 74 17.80 -6.08 5.65
C GLN A 74 17.31 -4.72 5.09
N ILE A 75 17.50 -4.46 3.80
CA ILE A 75 17.14 -3.18 3.18
C ILE A 75 15.63 -2.95 3.28
N CYS A 76 14.84 -3.97 3.02
CA CYS A 76 13.39 -3.87 3.07
C CYS A 76 12.90 -3.54 4.49
N VAL A 77 13.47 -4.17 5.50
CA VAL A 77 13.12 -3.90 6.90
C VAL A 77 13.51 -2.48 7.30
N ASN A 78 14.70 -2.04 6.87
CA ASN A 78 15.23 -0.72 7.21
C ASN A 78 14.51 0.41 6.48
N THR A 79 13.75 0.12 5.43
CA THR A 79 12.95 1.12 4.73
C THR A 79 11.88 1.74 5.65
N GLY A 80 11.35 0.96 6.59
CA GLY A 80 10.39 1.46 7.55
C GLY A 80 8.95 1.47 7.02
N TRP A 81 8.12 2.29 7.64
CA TRP A 81 6.70 2.36 7.31
C TRP A 81 6.43 3.04 5.97
N LEU A 82 5.49 2.47 5.23
CA LEU A 82 4.98 3.03 3.98
C LEU A 82 3.54 3.46 4.21
N SER A 83 3.19 4.67 3.84
CA SER A 83 1.84 5.19 4.06
C SER A 83 1.35 6.09 2.95
N ASP A 84 2.24 6.70 2.18
CA ASP A 84 1.91 7.69 1.17
C ASP A 84 2.01 7.13 -0.25
N TYR A 85 1.19 7.66 -1.13
CA TYR A 85 1.25 7.32 -2.54
C TYR A 85 2.67 7.55 -3.08
N GLY A 86 3.18 6.54 -3.74
CA GLY A 86 4.53 6.55 -4.28
C GLY A 86 5.57 5.91 -3.39
N ASP A 87 5.23 5.65 -2.11
CA ASP A 87 6.14 4.92 -1.24
C ASP A 87 6.33 3.49 -1.73
N ILE A 88 7.56 3.01 -1.65
CA ILE A 88 7.91 1.68 -2.13
C ILE A 88 9.00 1.06 -1.27
N ALA A 89 8.90 -0.23 -1.01
CA ALA A 89 9.93 -1.03 -0.38
C ALA A 89 10.17 -2.28 -1.21
N VAL A 90 11.43 -2.62 -1.43
CA VAL A 90 11.84 -3.72 -2.29
C VAL A 90 12.76 -4.66 -1.51
N CYS A 91 12.44 -5.95 -1.55
CA CYS A 91 13.31 -7.00 -1.07
C CYS A 91 13.87 -7.75 -2.29
N LEU A 92 15.04 -7.34 -2.76
CA LEU A 92 15.62 -7.85 -4.00
C LEU A 92 15.94 -9.35 -3.96
N PRO A 93 16.55 -9.88 -2.88
CA PRO A 93 16.81 -11.31 -2.84
C PRO A 93 15.56 -12.17 -2.96
N ASN A 94 14.42 -11.67 -2.49
CA ASN A 94 13.15 -12.40 -2.53
C ASN A 94 12.23 -11.88 -3.64
N ARG A 95 12.64 -10.86 -4.39
CA ARG A 95 11.86 -10.21 -5.44
C ARG A 95 10.47 -9.80 -4.98
N THR A 96 10.37 -9.39 -3.73
CA THR A 96 9.12 -8.94 -3.12
C THR A 96 9.10 -7.42 -3.06
N VAL A 97 8.01 -6.83 -3.51
CA VAL A 97 7.83 -5.37 -3.55
C VAL A 97 6.53 -5.02 -2.86
N ILE A 98 6.59 -4.00 -2.01
CA ILE A 98 5.39 -3.33 -1.51
C ILE A 98 5.36 -1.94 -2.11
N ALA A 99 4.31 -1.61 -2.84
CA ALA A 99 4.14 -0.30 -3.44
C ALA A 99 2.81 0.29 -2.99
N ILE A 100 2.81 1.58 -2.67
CA ILE A 100 1.60 2.29 -2.30
C ILE A 100 1.04 2.97 -3.54
N GLU A 101 -0.17 2.61 -3.89
CA GLU A 101 -0.87 3.12 -5.06
C GLU A 101 -2.17 3.80 -4.63
N LYS A 102 -2.74 4.58 -5.52
CA LYS A 102 -4.08 5.15 -5.34
C LYS A 102 -5.10 4.29 -6.07
N GLU A 103 -6.27 4.19 -5.47
CA GLU A 103 -7.41 3.56 -6.12
C GLU A 103 -8.00 4.45 -7.21
#